data_56fa74ab452ae6df0251aac4aa2669a9
#
_entry.id   56fa74ab452ae6df0251aac4aa2669a9
#
_cell.length_a   1.000
_cell.length_b   1.000
_cell.length_c   1.000
_cell.angle_alpha   90.00
_cell.angle_beta   90.00
_cell.angle_gamma   90.00
#
_symmetry.space_group_name_H-M   'P 1'
#
loop_
_entity.id
_entity.type
_entity.pdbx_description
1 polymer ?
#
loop_
_entity_poly.entity_id
_entity_poly.type
_entity_poly.pdbx_seq_one_letter_code
_entity_poly.pdbx_strand_id
1 'polypeptide(L)'
;MANELTTNRTGELVLAMEQHAIGDLLQPLIREIHLFDSFVAGTTHLTDPSVLEEIKVGDQLSLLRENNKFDSNAILILTADKKKLGYVPEKDNIIFARLLDAGKMLAAKIKGIEKKGSFTKIAIGIYLVDF
;
A
#
# COMPACT_ATOMS: atom_id res chain seq x y z
N MET A 1 -3.33 11.48 -32.27
CA MET A 1 -3.32 11.12 -32.01
C MET A 1 -3.41 10.62 -31.81
N ALA A 2 -2.92 10.91 -31.85
CA ALA A 2 -2.87 10.52 -31.59
C ALA A 2 -2.70 10.32 -31.00
N ASN A 3 -2.08 10.65 -31.02
CA ASN A 3 -1.86 10.44 -30.57
C ASN A 3 -1.59 9.86 -30.22
N GLU A 4 -1.14 9.75 -30.12
CA GLU A 4 -0.76 9.22 -29.91
C GLU A 4 -0.06 8.58 -29.36
N LEU A 5 0.23 8.38 -29.53
CA LEU A 5 1.28 7.81 -29.34
C LEU A 5 2.11 7.39 -30.37
N THR A 6 2.53 7.95 -30.98
CA THR A 6 3.26 7.78 -31.74
C THR A 6 3.93 8.15 -32.30
N THR A 7 4.41 8.59 -33.17
CA THR A 7 4.89 8.97 -33.60
C THR A 7 5.60 9.56 -33.71
N ASN A 8 5.50 10.45 -35.15
CA ASN A 8 6.17 10.79 -33.98
C ASN A 8 5.36 10.61 -32.74
N ARG A 9 5.40 9.51 -32.26
CA ARG A 9 4.72 9.20 -31.07
C ARG A 9 5.36 9.77 -29.85
N THR A 10 6.63 10.10 -29.94
CA THR A 10 7.35 10.70 -28.83
C THR A 10 6.69 12.00 -28.39
N GLY A 11 6.33 12.85 -29.33
CA GLY A 11 5.67 14.11 -29.00
C GLY A 11 4.31 13.89 -28.39
N GLU A 12 3.56 12.96 -28.94
CA GLU A 12 2.22 12.68 -28.41
C GLU A 12 2.30 12.11 -26.99
N LEU A 13 3.27 11.26 -26.75
CA LEU A 13 3.45 10.68 -25.44
C LEU A 13 3.79 11.75 -24.41
N VAL A 14 4.71 12.64 -24.72
CA VAL A 14 5.08 13.71 -23.82
C VAL A 14 3.89 14.60 -23.52
N LEU A 15 3.12 14.97 -24.54
CA LEU A 15 1.95 15.80 -24.34
C LEU A 15 0.92 15.13 -23.42
N ALA A 16 0.69 13.85 -23.62
CA ALA A 16 -0.24 13.11 -22.79
C ALA A 16 0.21 13.10 -21.35
N MET A 17 1.50 12.94 -21.10
CA MET A 17 2.04 12.95 -19.75
C MET A 17 1.82 14.31 -19.08
N GLU A 18 2.04 15.38 -19.83
CA GLU A 18 1.86 16.73 -19.31
C GLU A 18 0.40 17.04 -18.96
N GLN A 19 -0.53 16.30 -19.56
CA GLN A 19 -1.95 16.55 -19.39
C GLN A 19 -2.59 15.56 -18.42
N HIS A 20 -1.82 15.01 -17.53
CA HIS A 20 -2.30 14.06 -16.53
C HIS A 20 -2.72 12.71 -17.08
N ALA A 21 -2.43 12.44 -18.32
CA ALA A 21 -2.73 11.15 -18.91
C ALA A 21 -1.66 10.11 -18.58
N ILE A 22 -0.61 10.52 -17.86
CA ILE A 22 0.50 9.62 -17.57
C ILE A 22 0.05 8.38 -16.81
N GLY A 23 -0.88 8.52 -15.86
CA GLY A 23 -1.41 7.38 -15.13
C GLY A 23 -2.07 6.38 -16.03
N ASP A 24 -2.88 6.88 -16.97
CA ASP A 24 -3.58 6.02 -17.92
C ASP A 24 -2.61 5.34 -18.89
N LEU A 25 -1.59 6.07 -19.32
CA LEU A 25 -0.59 5.53 -20.23
C LEU A 25 0.25 4.43 -19.58
N LEU A 26 0.58 4.61 -18.31
CA LEU A 26 1.42 3.66 -17.58
C LEU A 26 0.62 2.54 -16.94
N GLN A 27 -0.69 2.70 -16.80
CA GLN A 27 -1.52 1.73 -16.11
C GLN A 27 -1.33 0.29 -16.62
N PRO A 28 -1.28 0.03 -17.92
CA PRO A 28 -1.08 -1.33 -18.41
C PRO A 28 0.29 -1.91 -18.07
N LEU A 29 1.25 -1.05 -17.66
CA LEU A 29 2.61 -1.49 -17.34
C LEU A 29 2.78 -1.74 -15.86
N ILE A 30 1.84 -1.26 -15.03
CA ILE A 30 1.90 -1.42 -13.60
C ILE A 30 1.19 -2.70 -13.21
N ARG A 31 1.88 -3.53 -12.45
CA ARG A 31 1.32 -4.79 -11.96
C ARG A 31 1.37 -4.81 -10.45
N GLU A 32 0.34 -5.38 -9.88
CA GLU A 32 0.31 -5.68 -8.46
C GLU A 32 0.33 -7.18 -8.31
N ILE A 33 1.41 -7.68 -7.73
CA ILE A 33 1.60 -9.10 -7.55
C ILE A 33 1.31 -9.44 -6.11
N HIS A 34 0.28 -10.24 -5.88
CA HIS A 34 -0.09 -10.66 -4.53
C HIS A 34 1.02 -11.51 -3.94
N LEU A 35 1.52 -11.10 -2.78
CA LEU A 35 2.60 -11.81 -2.09
C LEU A 35 2.09 -12.60 -0.90
N PHE A 36 1.21 -12.02 -0.11
CA PHE A 36 0.90 -12.61 1.19
C PHE A 36 -0.38 -12.02 1.78
N ASP A 37 -1.10 -12.83 2.54
CA ASP A 37 -2.26 -12.37 3.30
C ASP A 37 -1.88 -12.32 4.77
N SER A 38 -2.21 -11.22 5.43
CA SER A 38 -1.87 -11.02 6.82
C SER A 38 -2.98 -10.23 7.51
N PHE A 39 -2.70 -9.73 8.69
CA PHE A 39 -3.62 -8.91 9.47
C PHE A 39 -2.88 -7.69 9.98
N VAL A 40 -3.63 -6.66 10.32
CA VAL A 40 -3.03 -5.47 10.92
C VAL A 40 -2.84 -5.73 12.42
N ALA A 41 -1.61 -5.56 12.89
CA ALA A 41 -1.29 -5.72 14.31
C ALA A 41 -1.34 -4.35 15.00
N GLY A 42 -1.63 -4.36 16.31
CA GLY A 42 -1.54 -3.15 17.12
C GLY A 42 -2.72 -2.22 17.01
N THR A 43 -3.86 -2.68 16.50
CA THR A 43 -5.04 -1.82 16.37
C THR A 43 -5.61 -1.38 17.72
N THR A 44 -5.27 -2.09 18.80
CA THR A 44 -5.75 -1.74 20.14
C THR A 44 -4.88 -0.66 20.81
N HIS A 45 -3.78 -0.29 20.19
CA HIS A 45 -2.82 0.67 20.75
C HIS A 45 -2.71 1.96 19.94
N LEU A 46 -3.74 2.27 19.16
CA LEU A 46 -3.73 3.47 18.33
C LEU A 46 -3.94 4.72 19.15
N THR A 47 -3.17 5.77 18.84
CA THR A 47 -3.34 7.09 19.43
C THR A 47 -4.67 7.68 19.02
N ASP A 48 -5.08 7.43 17.77
CA ASP A 48 -6.35 7.90 17.23
C ASP A 48 -7.16 6.71 16.74
N PRO A 49 -7.92 6.07 17.61
CA PRO A 49 -8.69 4.90 17.20
C PRO A 49 -9.87 5.21 16.28
N SER A 50 -10.20 6.49 16.08
CA SER A 50 -11.28 6.84 15.16
C SER A 50 -10.98 6.40 13.72
N VAL A 51 -9.71 6.17 13.38
CA VAL A 51 -9.33 5.68 12.06
C VAL A 51 -10.03 4.35 11.75
N LEU A 52 -10.33 3.56 12.77
CA LEU A 52 -10.98 2.27 12.58
C LEU A 52 -12.42 2.40 12.08
N GLU A 53 -13.02 3.57 12.24
CA GLU A 53 -14.38 3.83 11.77
C GLU A 53 -14.39 4.34 10.33
N GLU A 54 -13.24 4.71 9.80
CA GLU A 54 -13.13 5.32 8.48
C GLU A 54 -12.74 4.34 7.39
N ILE A 55 -12.24 3.17 7.76
CA ILE A 55 -11.71 2.21 6.80
C ILE A 55 -12.81 1.34 6.20
N LYS A 56 -12.56 0.87 4.98
CA LYS A 56 -13.48 0.00 4.25
C LYS A 56 -12.72 -1.10 3.53
N VAL A 57 -13.38 -2.21 3.29
CA VAL A 57 -12.83 -3.28 2.45
C VAL A 57 -12.51 -2.69 1.08
N GLY A 58 -11.33 -2.99 0.57
CA GLY A 58 -10.85 -2.48 -0.70
C GLY A 58 -9.97 -1.26 -0.59
N ASP A 59 -9.89 -0.65 0.59
CA ASP A 59 -9.05 0.53 0.78
C ASP A 59 -7.57 0.19 0.55
N GLN A 60 -6.88 1.12 -0.11
CA GLN A 60 -5.43 1.04 -0.32
C GLN A 60 -4.71 1.50 0.94
N LEU A 61 -3.63 0.80 1.27
CA LEU A 61 -2.82 1.11 2.43
C LEU A 61 -1.36 1.25 2.00
N SER A 62 -0.62 2.10 2.71
CA SER A 62 0.80 2.29 2.49
C SER A 62 1.58 1.53 3.55
N LEU A 63 2.72 0.98 3.15
CA LEU A 63 3.63 0.28 4.04
C LEU A 63 4.91 1.10 4.14
N LEU A 64 5.29 1.45 5.36
CA LEU A 64 6.43 2.32 5.61
C LEU A 64 7.33 1.73 6.68
N ARG A 65 8.65 1.63 6.39
CA ARG A 65 9.61 1.18 7.39
C ARG A 65 9.66 2.19 8.53
N GLU A 66 9.69 1.68 9.73
CA GLU A 66 9.78 2.52 10.92
C GLU A 66 11.04 2.20 11.69
N ASN A 67 11.74 3.24 12.14
CA ASN A 67 12.89 3.07 13.00
C ASN A 67 12.38 2.85 14.42
N ASN A 68 12.31 1.60 14.81
CA ASN A 68 11.71 1.20 16.08
C ASN A 68 12.71 0.40 16.90
N LYS A 69 12.97 0.85 18.12
CA LYS A 69 13.96 0.18 18.98
C LYS A 69 13.48 -1.17 19.51
N PHE A 70 12.19 -1.44 19.44
CA PHE A 70 11.61 -2.71 19.89
C PHE A 70 11.56 -3.75 18.77
N ASP A 71 11.56 -3.29 17.53
CA ASP A 71 11.48 -4.18 16.38
C ASP A 71 12.21 -3.52 15.20
N SER A 72 13.38 -4.04 14.89
CA SER A 72 14.21 -3.49 13.83
C SER A 72 13.59 -3.69 12.44
N ASN A 73 12.58 -4.54 12.32
CA ASN A 73 11.90 -4.83 11.07
C ASN A 73 10.49 -4.23 11.01
N ALA A 74 10.20 -3.28 11.89
CA ALA A 74 8.87 -2.70 11.97
C ALA A 74 8.42 -2.07 10.65
N ILE A 75 7.18 -2.37 10.26
CA ILE A 75 6.57 -1.79 9.07
C ILE A 75 5.23 -1.20 9.48
N LEU A 76 5.14 0.11 9.39
CA LEU A 76 3.95 0.87 9.72
C LEU A 76 2.94 0.78 8.59
N ILE A 77 1.68 0.59 8.92
CA ILE A 77 0.59 0.57 7.95
C ILE A 77 -0.19 1.88 8.07
N LEU A 78 -0.27 2.61 6.97
CA LEU A 78 -0.95 3.89 6.91
C LEU A 78 -2.13 3.83 5.95
N THR A 79 -3.19 4.57 6.28
CA THR A 79 -4.32 4.75 5.37
C THR A 79 -3.93 5.69 4.22
N ALA A 80 -4.80 5.84 3.23
CA ALA A 80 -4.57 6.77 2.13
C ALA A 80 -4.37 8.20 2.65
N ASP A 81 -5.01 8.54 3.77
CA ASP A 81 -4.88 9.86 4.39
C ASP A 81 -3.67 9.97 5.30
N LYS A 82 -2.77 8.98 5.26
CA LYS A 82 -1.54 8.95 6.06
C LYS A 82 -1.80 8.81 7.56
N LYS A 83 -2.92 8.23 7.93
CA LYS A 83 -3.22 7.96 9.34
C LYS A 83 -2.74 6.57 9.70
N LYS A 84 -2.18 6.44 10.89
CA LYS A 84 -1.65 5.16 11.36
C LYS A 84 -2.79 4.18 11.61
N LEU A 85 -2.71 3.00 11.00
CA LEU A 85 -3.66 1.93 11.20
C LEU A 85 -3.10 0.84 12.12
N GLY A 86 -1.81 0.61 12.03
CA GLY A 86 -1.13 -0.41 12.83
C GLY A 86 0.17 -0.82 12.17
N TYR A 87 0.52 -2.08 12.35
CA TYR A 87 1.78 -2.63 11.86
C TYR A 87 1.57 -3.97 11.17
N VAL A 88 2.49 -4.33 10.29
CA VAL A 88 2.58 -5.69 9.81
C VAL A 88 3.02 -6.56 11.01
N PRO A 89 2.37 -7.72 11.24
CA PRO A 89 2.73 -8.55 12.38
C PRO A 89 4.22 -8.89 12.40
N GLU A 90 4.80 -8.87 13.60
CA GLU A 90 6.24 -9.12 13.75
C GLU A 90 6.65 -10.47 13.18
N LYS A 91 5.80 -11.46 13.28
CA LYS A 91 6.10 -12.82 12.76
C LYS A 91 6.20 -12.84 11.24
N ASP A 92 5.62 -11.84 10.55
CA ASP A 92 5.55 -11.83 9.09
C ASP A 92 6.43 -10.76 8.48
N ASN A 93 6.97 -9.83 9.27
CA ASN A 93 7.50 -8.58 8.70
C ASN A 93 8.90 -8.66 8.11
N ILE A 94 9.70 -9.65 8.48
CA ILE A 94 11.12 -9.63 8.11
C ILE A 94 11.35 -9.61 6.60
N ILE A 95 10.61 -10.43 5.85
CA ILE A 95 10.77 -10.50 4.40
C ILE A 95 10.36 -9.18 3.76
N PHE A 96 9.23 -8.63 4.19
CA PHE A 96 8.73 -7.38 3.61
C PHE A 96 9.62 -6.21 3.99
N ALA A 97 10.19 -6.22 5.20
CA ALA A 97 11.17 -5.21 5.59
C ALA A 97 12.38 -5.24 4.67
N ARG A 98 12.87 -6.44 4.35
CA ARG A 98 14.02 -6.59 3.44
C ARG A 98 13.68 -6.10 2.04
N LEU A 99 12.48 -6.38 1.56
CA LEU A 99 12.07 -5.93 0.24
C LEU A 99 12.00 -4.40 0.19
N LEU A 100 11.41 -3.79 1.22
CA LEU A 100 11.34 -2.33 1.30
C LEU A 100 12.73 -1.71 1.39
N ASP A 101 13.62 -2.29 2.20
CA ASP A 101 14.98 -1.79 2.33
C ASP A 101 15.77 -1.93 1.03
N ALA A 102 15.40 -2.90 0.20
CA ALA A 102 16.02 -3.10 -1.11
C ALA A 102 15.43 -2.17 -2.18
N GLY A 103 14.52 -1.28 -1.79
CA GLY A 103 13.94 -0.33 -2.72
C GLY A 103 12.74 -0.84 -3.49
N LYS A 104 12.17 -1.98 -3.10
CA LYS A 104 10.98 -2.48 -3.77
C LYS A 104 9.75 -1.72 -3.28
N MET A 105 8.77 -1.57 -4.16
CA MET A 105 7.52 -0.91 -3.81
C MET A 105 6.51 -1.97 -3.38
N LEU A 106 6.02 -1.82 -2.16
CA LEU A 106 4.99 -2.69 -1.63
C LEU A 106 3.76 -1.85 -1.30
N ALA A 107 2.61 -2.47 -1.44
CA ALA A 107 1.33 -1.87 -1.07
C ALA A 107 0.49 -2.91 -0.37
N ALA A 108 -0.56 -2.45 0.30
CA ALA A 108 -1.50 -3.36 0.92
C ALA A 108 -2.92 -2.91 0.62
N LYS A 109 -3.86 -3.83 0.75
CA LYS A 109 -5.28 -3.55 0.57
C LYS A 109 -6.04 -4.25 1.67
N ILE A 110 -7.10 -3.61 2.16
CA ILE A 110 -7.98 -4.20 3.16
C ILE A 110 -8.85 -5.24 2.47
N LYS A 111 -8.79 -6.47 2.93
CA LYS A 111 -9.58 -7.57 2.39
C LYS A 111 -10.78 -7.90 3.24
N GLY A 112 -10.74 -7.60 4.51
CA GLY A 112 -11.85 -7.85 5.40
C GLY A 112 -11.72 -7.06 6.69
N ILE A 113 -12.84 -6.74 7.29
CA ILE A 113 -12.89 -6.04 8.58
C ILE A 113 -13.90 -6.77 9.43
N GLU A 114 -13.49 -7.16 10.62
CA GLU A 114 -14.35 -7.91 11.53
C GLU A 114 -14.25 -7.29 12.91
N LYS A 115 -15.38 -6.92 13.47
CA LYS A 115 -15.42 -6.36 14.84
C LYS A 115 -15.80 -7.45 15.82
N LYS A 116 -14.97 -7.62 16.83
CA LYS A 116 -15.19 -8.62 17.88
C LYS A 116 -15.11 -7.90 19.23
N GLY A 117 -16.26 -7.49 19.74
CA GLY A 117 -16.30 -6.69 20.97
C GLY A 117 -15.60 -5.37 20.73
N SER A 118 -14.59 -5.08 21.55
CA SER A 118 -13.79 -3.85 21.40
C SER A 118 -12.63 -3.99 20.44
N PHE A 119 -12.43 -5.19 19.87
CA PHE A 119 -11.33 -5.47 18.96
C PHE A 119 -11.78 -5.42 17.50
N THR A 120 -10.99 -4.76 16.65
CA THR A 120 -11.23 -4.73 15.22
C THR A 120 -10.13 -5.54 14.54
N LYS A 121 -10.54 -6.61 13.86
CA LYS A 121 -9.62 -7.47 13.12
C LYS A 121 -9.64 -7.04 11.65
N ILE A 122 -8.49 -6.67 11.12
CA ILE A 122 -8.38 -6.17 9.76
C ILE A 122 -7.50 -7.13 8.96
N ALA A 123 -8.10 -7.80 7.98
CA ALA A 123 -7.37 -8.69 7.07
C ALA A 123 -6.86 -7.86 5.91
N ILE A 124 -5.60 -8.06 5.55
CA ILE A 124 -4.96 -7.33 4.45
C ILE A 124 -4.27 -8.29 3.50
N GLY A 125 -4.13 -7.85 2.25
CA GLY A 125 -3.24 -8.48 1.30
C GLY A 125 -2.06 -7.57 1.07
N ILE A 126 -0.87 -8.15 0.98
CA ILE A 126 0.36 -7.42 0.69
C ILE A 126 0.78 -7.73 -0.73
N TYR A 127 1.09 -6.68 -1.48
CA TYR A 127 1.36 -6.76 -2.92
C TYR A 127 2.69 -6.12 -3.26
N LEU A 128 3.39 -6.72 -4.22
CA LEU A 128 4.55 -6.08 -4.86
C LEU A 128 4.02 -5.26 -6.02
N VAL A 129 4.40 -4.00 -6.05
CA VAL A 129 4.04 -3.11 -7.17
C VAL A 129 5.20 -3.17 -8.14
N ASP A 130 4.94 -3.68 -9.33
CA ASP A 130 5.96 -3.92 -10.33
C ASP A 130 5.55 -3.25 -11.64
N PHE A 131 6.54 -2.68 -12.35
CA PHE A 131 6.28 -2.09 -13.65
C PHE A 131 7.56 -1.92 -14.48
#